data_1be3a43d6f2f20416e49a51e3e7f22ce
#
_entry.id   1be3a43d6f2f20416e49a51e3e7f22ce
#
_cell.length_a   1.000
_cell.length_b   1.000
_cell.length_c   1.000
_cell.angle_alpha   90.00
_cell.angle_beta   90.00
_cell.angle_gamma   90.00
#
_symmetry.space_group_name_H-M   'P 1'
#
loop_
_entity.id
_entity.type
_entity.pdbx_description
1 polymer ?
#
loop_
_entity_poly.entity_id
_entity_poly.type
_entity_poly.pdbx_seq_one_letter_code
_entity_poly.pdbx_strand_id
1 'polypeptide(L)'
;MSAKACLISCSDHYNHRLKLWDNGLRKLQYSTRYVTSNFDHTAKTHYLCQVPDCVQIPVMAYRKNLSVQRILSHYQFAKRVYSYLEAEKPDVIVALLPPNFLAKYLAHYKRKHPNVRLIFDIFDLWPETFPAGKAKTLLYPVFRIWAGLRDRNLPAADFVTTECDLFRQLLQLSQRSRTVYLGAESVPVAPAPSLPQDSLSLCYLGAINNIIDIPGICSLIRDAAQYRPVLLHIIGNGERQQELIDAASSAGAQVIFHGAIYDAAEKQRIMDSCHFGLNILKRSVCIGLTMKSVDYFRHGLPIINTIPADTERILQTHGIGFTLGPDCAKLVCSIDNDTNLAMRQRVLAVFEANFSESVIQSAIDGILTEVVRCV
;
A
#
# COMPACT_ATOMS: atom_id res chain seq x y z
N MET A 1 -20.23 -9.78 30.24
CA MET A 1 -18.95 -9.11 29.93
C MET A 1 -18.99 -8.70 28.48
N SER A 2 -18.46 -7.54 28.09
CA SER A 2 -18.34 -7.15 26.70
C SER A 2 -17.39 -8.10 25.99
N ALA A 3 -17.74 -8.52 24.75
CA ALA A 3 -16.87 -9.34 23.93
C ALA A 3 -15.60 -8.54 23.58
N LYS A 4 -14.45 -9.21 23.53
CA LYS A 4 -13.13 -8.58 23.37
C LYS A 4 -12.53 -8.85 22.02
N ALA A 5 -11.88 -7.85 21.44
CA ALA A 5 -11.12 -8.00 20.20
C ALA A 5 -9.70 -7.44 20.33
N CYS A 6 -8.73 -8.13 19.74
CA CYS A 6 -7.35 -7.69 19.65
C CYS A 6 -7.00 -7.35 18.19
N LEU A 7 -6.48 -6.14 17.98
CA LEU A 7 -6.02 -5.59 16.71
C LEU A 7 -4.50 -5.55 16.73
N ILE A 8 -3.84 -6.40 15.94
CA ILE A 8 -2.41 -6.66 16.05
C ILE A 8 -1.66 -6.19 14.81
N SER A 9 -0.66 -5.32 15.02
CA SER A 9 0.31 -4.92 14.00
C SER A 9 1.70 -4.82 14.59
N CYS A 10 2.72 -5.25 13.86
CA CYS A 10 4.12 -5.09 14.30
C CYS A 10 4.62 -3.64 14.19
N SER A 11 3.86 -2.76 13.55
CA SER A 11 4.22 -1.34 13.35
C SER A 11 2.99 -0.46 13.47
N ASP A 12 3.16 0.73 14.01
CA ASP A 12 2.13 1.76 14.12
C ASP A 12 1.85 2.50 12.80
N HIS A 13 2.72 2.39 11.82
CA HIS A 13 2.49 2.97 10.49
C HIS A 13 1.19 2.48 9.81
N TYR A 14 0.66 1.34 10.26
CA TYR A 14 -0.57 0.76 9.75
C TYR A 14 -1.79 1.00 10.66
N ASN A 15 -1.69 1.94 11.59
CA ASN A 15 -2.79 2.27 12.50
C ASN A 15 -4.05 2.72 11.75
N HIS A 16 -3.92 3.39 10.60
CA HIS A 16 -5.06 3.74 9.76
C HIS A 16 -5.86 2.50 9.33
N ARG A 17 -5.17 1.44 8.89
CA ARG A 17 -5.81 0.17 8.52
C ARG A 17 -6.47 -0.51 9.72
N LEU A 18 -5.77 -0.55 10.86
CA LEU A 18 -6.35 -1.10 12.09
C LEU A 18 -7.55 -0.30 12.59
N LYS A 19 -7.58 1.03 12.40
CA LYS A 19 -8.70 1.88 12.76
C LYS A 19 -9.99 1.50 12.02
N LEU A 20 -9.90 1.11 10.75
CA LEU A 20 -11.06 0.63 9.99
C LEU A 20 -11.63 -0.67 10.58
N TRP A 21 -10.76 -1.60 10.97
CA TRP A 21 -11.17 -2.81 11.70
C TRP A 21 -11.75 -2.50 13.08
N ASP A 22 -11.15 -1.55 13.80
CA ASP A 22 -11.64 -1.07 15.10
C ASP A 22 -13.05 -0.50 14.99
N ASN A 23 -13.26 0.41 14.03
CA ASN A 23 -14.57 1.01 13.77
C ASN A 23 -15.65 -0.07 13.54
N GLY A 24 -15.36 -1.07 12.72
CA GLY A 24 -16.30 -2.16 12.44
C GLY A 24 -16.59 -3.03 13.67
N LEU A 25 -15.57 -3.37 14.45
CA LEU A 25 -15.72 -4.16 15.68
C LEU A 25 -16.47 -3.41 16.77
N ARG A 26 -16.23 -2.09 16.94
CA ARG A 26 -16.97 -1.25 17.89
C ARG A 26 -18.44 -1.10 17.50
N LYS A 27 -18.80 -1.02 16.21
CA LYS A 27 -20.20 -1.10 15.75
C LYS A 27 -20.88 -2.41 16.16
N LEU A 28 -20.10 -3.50 16.26
CA LEU A 28 -20.57 -4.80 16.74
C LEU A 28 -20.46 -4.98 18.26
N GLN A 29 -20.24 -3.89 19.01
CA GLN A 29 -20.17 -3.85 20.49
C GLN A 29 -18.97 -4.61 21.08
N TYR A 30 -17.87 -4.80 20.34
CA TYR A 30 -16.63 -5.32 20.88
C TYR A 30 -15.83 -4.26 21.61
N SER A 31 -15.23 -4.63 22.75
CA SER A 31 -14.18 -3.87 23.39
C SER A 31 -12.86 -4.20 22.67
N THR A 32 -12.27 -3.21 22.02
CA THR A 32 -11.08 -3.39 21.18
C THR A 32 -9.81 -2.98 21.89
N ARG A 33 -8.71 -3.65 21.60
CA ARG A 33 -7.38 -3.33 22.10
C ARG A 33 -6.33 -3.45 21.01
N TYR A 34 -5.52 -2.40 20.85
CA TYR A 34 -4.41 -2.40 19.92
C TYR A 34 -3.19 -3.09 20.54
N VAL A 35 -2.50 -3.92 19.77
CA VAL A 35 -1.27 -4.61 20.17
C VAL A 35 -0.21 -4.36 19.14
N THR A 36 0.83 -3.59 19.48
CA THR A 36 1.91 -3.22 18.54
C THR A 36 3.29 -3.42 19.16
N SER A 37 4.36 -3.37 18.36
CA SER A 37 5.70 -3.35 18.91
C SER A 37 6.05 -1.95 19.44
N ASN A 38 7.02 -1.88 20.33
CA ASN A 38 7.57 -0.61 20.81
C ASN A 38 8.73 -0.09 19.96
N PHE A 39 8.90 -0.56 18.73
CA PHE A 39 10.02 -0.22 17.85
C PHE A 39 9.55 0.30 16.50
N ASP A 40 9.92 1.56 16.18
CA ASP A 40 9.69 2.15 14.87
C ASP A 40 10.74 1.63 13.86
N HIS A 41 10.25 0.90 12.86
CA HIS A 41 11.11 0.29 11.86
C HIS A 41 11.65 1.29 10.82
N THR A 42 11.10 2.49 10.73
CA THR A 42 11.56 3.57 9.86
C THR A 42 12.60 4.43 10.57
N ALA A 43 12.25 4.96 11.74
CA ALA A 43 13.16 5.78 12.54
C ALA A 43 14.28 4.98 13.23
N LYS A 44 14.14 3.63 13.34
CA LYS A 44 15.09 2.72 14.02
C LYS A 44 15.26 3.01 15.51
N THR A 45 14.21 3.50 16.14
CA THR A 45 14.17 3.87 17.56
C THR A 45 12.98 3.24 18.27
N HIS A 46 13.08 3.11 19.57
CA HIS A 46 11.92 2.79 20.40
C HIS A 46 11.02 4.03 20.54
N TYR A 47 9.70 3.81 20.60
CA TYR A 47 8.71 4.88 20.72
C TYR A 47 7.59 4.46 21.70
N LEU A 48 6.79 5.45 22.12
CA LEU A 48 5.56 5.25 22.87
C LEU A 48 4.35 5.46 21.94
N CYS A 49 3.49 4.46 21.87
CA CYS A 49 2.27 4.51 21.06
C CYS A 49 1.32 5.58 21.63
N GLN A 50 0.80 6.43 20.73
CA GLN A 50 -0.13 7.51 21.07
C GLN A 50 -1.61 7.05 21.02
N VAL A 51 -1.88 5.84 20.54
CA VAL A 51 -3.24 5.32 20.45
C VAL A 51 -3.74 4.92 21.84
N PRO A 52 -4.93 5.37 22.28
CA PRO A 52 -5.54 4.92 23.51
C PRO A 52 -5.69 3.39 23.55
N ASP A 53 -5.59 2.81 24.74
CA ASP A 53 -5.72 1.35 24.94
C ASP A 53 -4.73 0.49 24.14
N CYS A 54 -3.59 1.06 23.76
CA CYS A 54 -2.53 0.36 23.04
C CYS A 54 -1.61 -0.40 23.99
N VAL A 55 -1.45 -1.69 23.74
CA VAL A 55 -0.46 -2.54 24.42
C VAL A 55 0.79 -2.62 23.54
N GLN A 56 1.91 -2.10 24.06
CA GLN A 56 3.19 -2.18 23.37
C GLN A 56 3.98 -3.41 23.82
N ILE A 57 4.34 -4.22 22.85
CA ILE A 57 5.16 -5.42 23.02
C ILE A 57 6.64 -5.02 22.87
N PRO A 58 7.46 -5.12 23.90
CA PRO A 58 8.89 -4.82 23.79
C PRO A 58 9.57 -5.78 22.81
N VAL A 59 10.43 -5.26 21.93
CA VAL A 59 11.19 -6.06 20.96
C VAL A 59 12.62 -5.55 20.84
N MET A 60 13.50 -6.41 20.31
CA MET A 60 14.88 -6.03 20.02
C MET A 60 14.94 -4.98 18.92
N ALA A 61 15.73 -3.93 19.12
CA ALA A 61 16.05 -2.95 18.09
C ALA A 61 16.93 -3.54 16.98
N TYR A 62 16.80 -3.01 15.78
CA TYR A 62 17.66 -3.35 14.64
C TYR A 62 17.94 -2.12 13.77
N ARG A 63 19.10 -2.10 13.11
CA ARG A 63 19.53 -0.97 12.27
C ARG A 63 19.23 -1.22 10.78
N LYS A 64 19.43 -2.45 10.30
CA LYS A 64 19.28 -2.80 8.89
C LYS A 64 18.00 -3.59 8.64
N ASN A 65 17.27 -3.25 7.57
CA ASN A 65 16.04 -3.93 7.20
C ASN A 65 16.26 -5.38 6.79
N LEU A 66 17.40 -5.70 6.18
CA LEU A 66 17.82 -7.08 5.90
C LEU A 66 18.88 -7.50 6.93
N SER A 67 18.43 -8.03 8.08
CA SER A 67 19.31 -8.43 9.17
C SER A 67 18.70 -9.55 10.02
N VAL A 68 19.55 -10.34 10.65
CA VAL A 68 19.14 -11.36 11.61
C VAL A 68 18.44 -10.74 12.82
N GLN A 69 18.89 -9.54 13.24
CA GLN A 69 18.26 -8.81 14.36
C GLN A 69 16.78 -8.49 14.06
N ARG A 70 16.45 -8.11 12.81
CA ARG A 70 15.05 -7.89 12.43
C ARG A 70 14.24 -9.19 12.50
N ILE A 71 14.79 -10.29 12.02
CA ILE A 71 14.13 -11.61 12.10
C ILE A 71 13.88 -11.99 13.56
N LEU A 72 14.86 -11.79 14.45
CA LEU A 72 14.72 -12.05 15.89
C LEU A 72 13.71 -11.12 16.54
N SER A 73 13.69 -9.82 16.19
CA SER A 73 12.69 -8.85 16.66
C SER A 73 11.27 -9.30 16.30
N HIS A 74 11.05 -9.71 15.05
CA HIS A 74 9.75 -10.23 14.57
C HIS A 74 9.34 -11.53 15.28
N TYR A 75 10.30 -12.44 15.54
CA TYR A 75 10.05 -13.65 16.31
C TYR A 75 9.67 -13.32 17.76
N GLN A 76 10.41 -12.40 18.41
CA GLN A 76 10.10 -11.95 19.77
C GLN A 76 8.71 -11.32 19.85
N PHE A 77 8.36 -10.46 18.88
CA PHE A 77 7.04 -9.87 18.78
C PHE A 77 5.97 -10.96 18.76
N ALA A 78 6.03 -11.88 17.80
CA ALA A 78 5.02 -12.91 17.63
C ALA A 78 4.89 -13.82 18.86
N LYS A 79 6.01 -14.20 19.49
CA LYS A 79 6.01 -15.03 20.71
C LYS A 79 5.38 -14.31 21.90
N ARG A 80 5.70 -13.03 22.10
CA ARG A 80 5.16 -12.23 23.21
C ARG A 80 3.69 -11.87 22.99
N VAL A 81 3.28 -11.62 21.75
CA VAL A 81 1.86 -11.49 21.40
C VAL A 81 1.08 -12.75 21.77
N TYR A 82 1.62 -13.94 21.45
CA TYR A 82 1.00 -15.19 21.86
C TYR A 82 0.81 -15.27 23.39
N SER A 83 1.86 -14.96 24.17
CA SER A 83 1.76 -14.98 25.64
C SER A 83 0.75 -13.96 26.18
N TYR A 84 0.67 -12.79 25.56
CA TYR A 84 -0.33 -11.77 25.90
C TYR A 84 -1.76 -12.27 25.62
N LEU A 85 -2.00 -12.91 24.49
CA LEU A 85 -3.32 -13.45 24.13
C LEU A 85 -3.78 -14.59 25.05
N GLU A 86 -2.86 -15.42 25.56
CA GLU A 86 -3.17 -16.47 26.57
C GLU A 86 -3.71 -15.86 27.88
N ALA A 87 -3.29 -14.66 28.23
CA ALA A 87 -3.80 -13.94 29.41
C ALA A 87 -5.10 -13.18 29.10
N GLU A 88 -5.17 -12.51 27.95
CA GLU A 88 -6.30 -11.64 27.59
C GLU A 88 -7.54 -12.40 27.13
N LYS A 89 -7.35 -13.53 26.42
CA LYS A 89 -8.39 -14.42 25.86
C LYS A 89 -9.46 -13.67 25.07
N PRO A 90 -9.07 -13.00 23.95
CA PRO A 90 -10.03 -12.29 23.11
C PRO A 90 -10.94 -13.26 22.35
N ASP A 91 -12.13 -12.77 21.99
CA ASP A 91 -13.09 -13.49 21.15
C ASP A 91 -12.75 -13.34 19.65
N VAL A 92 -12.17 -12.18 19.28
CA VAL A 92 -11.77 -11.86 17.91
C VAL A 92 -10.31 -11.37 17.86
N ILE A 93 -9.57 -11.86 16.89
CA ILE A 93 -8.20 -11.41 16.58
C ILE A 93 -8.16 -10.97 15.13
N VAL A 94 -7.75 -9.71 14.88
CA VAL A 94 -7.38 -9.22 13.56
C VAL A 94 -5.88 -8.94 13.56
N ALA A 95 -5.14 -9.57 12.68
CA ALA A 95 -3.69 -9.43 12.64
C ALA A 95 -3.17 -9.03 11.26
N LEU A 96 -2.48 -7.89 11.21
CA LEU A 96 -1.76 -7.46 10.01
C LEU A 96 -0.49 -8.29 9.80
N LEU A 97 -0.30 -8.79 8.58
CA LEU A 97 0.88 -9.53 8.18
C LEU A 97 1.66 -8.75 7.10
N PRO A 98 3.01 -8.69 7.17
CA PRO A 98 3.92 -9.41 8.07
C PRO A 98 3.95 -8.85 9.50
N PRO A 99 4.63 -9.52 10.48
CA PRO A 99 5.66 -10.56 10.32
C PRO A 99 5.08 -11.98 10.18
N ASN A 100 5.72 -12.82 9.34
CA ASN A 100 5.24 -14.17 9.05
C ASN A 100 5.24 -15.10 10.28
N PHE A 101 6.09 -14.86 11.29
CA PHE A 101 6.04 -15.56 12.57
C PHE A 101 4.70 -15.38 13.29
N LEU A 102 4.07 -14.21 13.10
CA LEU A 102 2.78 -13.93 13.72
C LEU A 102 1.72 -14.91 13.24
N ALA A 103 1.68 -15.21 11.93
CA ALA A 103 0.76 -16.21 11.37
C ALA A 103 0.93 -17.58 12.05
N LYS A 104 2.19 -18.04 12.25
CA LYS A 104 2.47 -19.30 12.94
C LYS A 104 1.94 -19.33 14.38
N TYR A 105 2.22 -18.29 15.16
CA TYR A 105 1.82 -18.23 16.56
C TYR A 105 0.30 -18.08 16.73
N LEU A 106 -0.35 -17.27 15.90
CA LEU A 106 -1.79 -17.08 15.94
C LEU A 106 -2.56 -18.32 15.44
N ALA A 107 -2.04 -19.02 14.43
CA ALA A 107 -2.60 -20.30 14.03
C ALA A 107 -2.47 -21.36 15.15
N HIS A 108 -1.37 -21.34 15.90
CA HIS A 108 -1.24 -22.21 17.10
C HIS A 108 -2.26 -21.82 18.18
N TYR A 109 -2.43 -20.52 18.43
CA TYR A 109 -3.43 -20.00 19.36
C TYR A 109 -4.84 -20.42 18.96
N LYS A 110 -5.23 -20.27 17.69
CA LYS A 110 -6.53 -20.67 17.15
C LYS A 110 -6.80 -22.17 17.32
N ARG A 111 -5.79 -23.03 17.10
CA ARG A 111 -5.94 -24.48 17.33
C ARG A 111 -6.20 -24.85 18.80
N LYS A 112 -5.59 -24.10 19.73
CA LYS A 112 -5.80 -24.26 21.17
C LYS A 112 -7.12 -23.67 21.66
N HIS A 113 -7.55 -22.58 21.01
CA HIS A 113 -8.80 -21.84 21.33
C HIS A 113 -9.70 -21.77 20.08
N PRO A 114 -10.39 -22.88 19.71
CA PRO A 114 -11.11 -22.98 18.42
C PRO A 114 -12.27 -21.98 18.26
N ASN A 115 -12.82 -21.50 19.38
CA ASN A 115 -13.92 -20.53 19.37
C ASN A 115 -13.49 -19.10 19.03
N VAL A 116 -12.18 -18.74 19.15
CA VAL A 116 -11.71 -17.41 18.77
C VAL A 116 -11.87 -17.21 17.27
N ARG A 117 -12.32 -16.04 16.83
CA ARG A 117 -12.33 -15.66 15.42
C ARG A 117 -11.00 -15.05 15.04
N LEU A 118 -10.35 -15.61 14.02
CA LEU A 118 -9.03 -15.16 13.54
C LEU A 118 -9.13 -14.65 12.12
N ILE A 119 -8.77 -13.38 11.93
CA ILE A 119 -8.66 -12.73 10.62
C ILE A 119 -7.20 -12.36 10.38
N PHE A 120 -6.63 -12.79 9.27
CA PHE A 120 -5.36 -12.28 8.78
C PHE A 120 -5.61 -11.22 7.71
N ASP A 121 -4.98 -10.06 7.87
CA ASP A 121 -4.96 -8.98 6.89
C ASP A 121 -3.55 -8.86 6.31
N ILE A 122 -3.37 -9.35 5.09
CA ILE A 122 -2.06 -9.40 4.42
C ILE A 122 -1.83 -8.07 3.71
N PHE A 123 -1.10 -7.21 4.41
CA PHE A 123 -0.80 -5.86 4.00
C PHE A 123 0.46 -5.78 3.12
N ASP A 124 1.41 -6.70 3.31
CA ASP A 124 2.61 -6.83 2.50
C ASP A 124 2.99 -8.31 2.35
N LEU A 125 3.49 -8.70 1.20
CA LEU A 125 3.75 -10.10 0.86
C LEU A 125 5.23 -10.46 1.00
N TRP A 126 5.77 -10.40 2.24
CA TRP A 126 7.13 -10.85 2.49
C TRP A 126 7.24 -12.39 2.48
N PRO A 127 8.30 -12.92 1.85
CA PRO A 127 9.48 -12.27 1.24
C PRO A 127 9.32 -11.87 -0.23
N GLU A 128 8.18 -12.10 -0.87
CA GLU A 128 7.98 -11.93 -2.30
C GLU A 128 8.17 -10.47 -2.75
N THR A 129 7.70 -9.52 -1.96
CA THR A 129 7.85 -8.07 -2.20
C THR A 129 9.21 -7.51 -1.77
N PHE A 130 10.04 -8.33 -1.10
CA PHE A 130 11.30 -7.86 -0.54
C PHE A 130 12.30 -7.44 -1.62
N PRO A 131 12.89 -6.22 -1.56
CA PRO A 131 13.77 -5.71 -2.61
C PRO A 131 15.18 -6.30 -2.50
N ALA A 132 15.32 -7.61 -2.60
CA ALA A 132 16.61 -8.30 -2.44
C ALA A 132 17.46 -8.38 -3.73
N GLY A 133 16.98 -7.87 -4.87
CA GLY A 133 17.70 -7.87 -6.14
C GLY A 133 18.23 -9.27 -6.51
N LYS A 134 19.48 -9.34 -6.98
CA LYS A 134 20.14 -10.63 -7.33
C LYS A 134 20.31 -11.58 -6.12
N ALA A 135 20.38 -11.06 -4.89
CA ALA A 135 20.44 -11.89 -3.68
C ALA A 135 19.17 -12.73 -3.47
N LYS A 136 18.04 -12.38 -4.11
CA LYS A 136 16.79 -13.16 -4.03
C LYS A 136 16.96 -14.60 -4.52
N THR A 137 17.75 -14.81 -5.59
CA THR A 137 18.03 -16.13 -6.12
C THR A 137 18.91 -16.96 -5.16
N LEU A 138 19.95 -16.35 -4.61
CA LEU A 138 20.86 -17.01 -3.66
C LEU A 138 20.15 -17.36 -2.34
N LEU A 139 19.28 -16.47 -1.86
CA LEU A 139 18.54 -16.64 -0.60
C LEU A 139 17.19 -17.36 -0.79
N TYR A 140 16.91 -17.88 -1.97
CA TYR A 140 15.64 -18.52 -2.29
C TYR A 140 15.20 -19.62 -1.29
N PRO A 141 16.09 -20.55 -0.85
CA PRO A 141 15.68 -21.56 0.15
C PRO A 141 15.25 -20.93 1.48
N VAL A 142 15.96 -19.89 1.92
CA VAL A 142 15.63 -19.15 3.17
C VAL A 142 14.30 -18.42 3.01
N PHE A 143 14.07 -17.79 1.87
CA PHE A 143 12.82 -17.10 1.57
C PHE A 143 11.63 -18.06 1.48
N ARG A 144 11.82 -19.25 0.92
CA ARG A 144 10.78 -20.31 0.93
C ARG A 144 10.40 -20.76 2.34
N ILE A 145 11.39 -20.93 3.23
CA ILE A 145 11.11 -21.26 4.63
C ILE A 145 10.34 -20.11 5.29
N TRP A 146 10.76 -18.87 5.03
CA TRP A 146 10.14 -17.68 5.59
C TRP A 146 8.70 -17.45 5.08
N ALA A 147 8.44 -17.61 3.78
CA ALA A 147 7.10 -17.62 3.20
C ALA A 147 6.25 -18.75 3.81
N GLY A 148 6.81 -19.94 3.95
CA GLY A 148 6.13 -21.10 4.53
C GLY A 148 5.68 -20.92 6.00
N LEU A 149 6.26 -19.97 6.75
CA LEU A 149 5.76 -19.58 8.08
C LEU A 149 4.38 -18.88 7.98
N ARG A 150 4.12 -18.19 6.89
CA ARG A 150 2.82 -17.59 6.59
C ARG A 150 1.90 -18.61 5.93
N ASP A 151 2.28 -19.14 4.79
CA ASP A 151 1.42 -19.89 3.88
C ASP A 151 0.82 -21.15 4.51
N ARG A 152 1.62 -21.91 5.28
CA ARG A 152 1.15 -23.11 5.98
C ARG A 152 0.18 -22.81 7.12
N ASN A 153 0.09 -21.57 7.57
CA ASN A 153 -0.71 -21.17 8.71
C ASN A 153 -1.93 -20.31 8.33
N LEU A 154 -2.01 -19.81 7.09
CA LEU A 154 -3.20 -19.08 6.60
C LEU A 154 -4.50 -19.89 6.68
N PRO A 155 -4.50 -21.23 6.41
CA PRO A 155 -5.74 -22.02 6.51
C PRO A 155 -6.35 -22.11 7.92
N ALA A 156 -5.62 -21.73 8.96
CA ALA A 156 -6.16 -21.69 10.32
C ALA A 156 -7.05 -20.46 10.59
N ALA A 157 -6.98 -19.43 9.75
CA ALA A 157 -7.83 -18.25 9.87
C ALA A 157 -9.26 -18.52 9.43
N ASP A 158 -10.22 -17.86 10.07
CA ASP A 158 -11.62 -17.87 9.65
C ASP A 158 -11.80 -17.02 8.38
N PHE A 159 -10.95 -16.00 8.18
CA PHE A 159 -10.93 -15.17 6.99
C PHE A 159 -9.53 -14.58 6.72
N VAL A 160 -9.22 -14.36 5.44
CA VAL A 160 -7.98 -13.70 5.03
C VAL A 160 -8.30 -12.54 4.10
N THR A 161 -7.77 -11.35 4.40
CA THR A 161 -7.79 -10.23 3.46
C THR A 161 -6.41 -9.98 2.86
N THR A 162 -6.36 -9.43 1.66
CA THR A 162 -5.14 -9.01 0.99
C THR A 162 -5.27 -7.58 0.51
N GLU A 163 -4.16 -6.84 0.48
CA GLU A 163 -4.12 -5.46 0.00
C GLU A 163 -4.45 -5.33 -1.50
N CYS A 164 -4.17 -6.37 -2.29
CA CYS A 164 -4.43 -6.38 -3.72
C CYS A 164 -4.75 -7.80 -4.23
N ASP A 165 -5.38 -7.89 -5.40
CA ASP A 165 -5.71 -9.17 -6.05
C ASP A 165 -4.45 -9.97 -6.41
N LEU A 166 -3.37 -9.29 -6.77
CA LEU A 166 -2.08 -9.96 -7.01
C LEU A 166 -1.65 -10.83 -5.82
N PHE A 167 -1.75 -10.31 -4.58
CA PHE A 167 -1.37 -11.09 -3.40
C PHE A 167 -2.30 -12.28 -3.19
N ARG A 168 -3.60 -12.10 -3.40
CA ARG A 168 -4.59 -13.18 -3.30
C ARG A 168 -4.32 -14.30 -4.31
N GLN A 169 -3.95 -13.94 -5.54
CA GLN A 169 -3.59 -14.90 -6.60
C GLN A 169 -2.29 -15.64 -6.29
N LEU A 170 -1.23 -14.91 -5.89
CA LEU A 170 0.06 -15.51 -5.54
C LEU A 170 -0.04 -16.50 -4.37
N LEU A 171 -0.90 -16.20 -3.41
CA LEU A 171 -1.16 -17.06 -2.26
C LEU A 171 -2.18 -18.17 -2.55
N GLN A 172 -2.80 -18.20 -3.73
CA GLN A 172 -3.82 -19.17 -4.12
C GLN A 172 -4.93 -19.32 -3.07
N LEU A 173 -5.38 -18.17 -2.53
CA LEU A 173 -6.36 -18.17 -1.43
C LEU A 173 -7.73 -18.65 -1.89
N SER A 174 -8.40 -19.40 -1.00
CA SER A 174 -9.72 -19.98 -1.20
C SER A 174 -10.87 -18.96 -1.08
N GLN A 175 -12.13 -19.46 -1.09
CA GLN A 175 -13.35 -18.65 -1.00
C GLN A 175 -13.47 -17.79 0.28
N ARG A 176 -12.79 -18.17 1.38
CA ARG A 176 -12.74 -17.37 2.62
C ARG A 176 -11.68 -16.27 2.57
N SER A 177 -11.58 -15.61 1.44
CA SER A 177 -10.64 -14.50 1.26
C SER A 177 -11.24 -13.40 0.38
N ARG A 178 -10.83 -12.17 0.64
CA ARG A 178 -11.25 -11.00 -0.15
C ARG A 178 -10.09 -10.00 -0.28
N THR A 179 -9.99 -9.37 -1.43
CA THR A 179 -9.15 -8.18 -1.58
C THR A 179 -9.84 -6.99 -0.93
N VAL A 180 -9.13 -6.30 -0.07
CA VAL A 180 -9.54 -5.04 0.55
C VAL A 180 -8.40 -4.06 0.34
N TYR A 181 -8.54 -3.22 -0.66
CA TYR A 181 -7.53 -2.25 -1.05
C TYR A 181 -7.20 -1.27 0.09
N LEU A 182 -6.08 -0.57 -0.05
CA LEU A 182 -5.80 0.59 0.80
C LEU A 182 -6.76 1.71 0.42
N GLY A 183 -7.45 2.22 1.44
CA GLY A 183 -8.35 3.36 1.29
C GLY A 183 -7.67 4.68 1.62
N ALA A 184 -8.26 5.76 1.14
CA ALA A 184 -7.89 7.10 1.53
C ALA A 184 -9.16 7.96 1.72
N GLU A 185 -9.04 9.01 2.52
CA GLU A 185 -10.10 10.03 2.64
C GLU A 185 -10.24 10.77 1.32
N SER A 186 -11.48 11.03 0.92
CA SER A 186 -11.77 11.88 -0.24
C SER A 186 -11.28 13.31 -0.01
N VAL A 187 -10.78 13.95 -1.06
CA VAL A 187 -10.36 15.36 -1.01
C VAL A 187 -11.24 16.19 -1.92
N PRO A 188 -11.50 17.47 -1.57
CA PRO A 188 -12.18 18.39 -2.47
C PRO A 188 -11.37 18.59 -3.74
N VAL A 189 -11.95 18.30 -4.90
CA VAL A 189 -11.32 18.49 -6.21
C VAL A 189 -12.01 19.65 -6.93
N ALA A 190 -11.21 20.55 -7.50
CA ALA A 190 -11.75 21.66 -8.28
C ALA A 190 -12.46 21.16 -9.54
N PRO A 191 -13.59 21.76 -9.95
CA PRO A 191 -14.39 21.27 -11.07
C PRO A 191 -13.69 21.34 -12.43
N ALA A 192 -12.68 22.21 -12.59
CA ALA A 192 -11.92 22.34 -13.82
C ALA A 192 -10.45 22.68 -13.53
N PRO A 193 -9.53 21.72 -13.66
CA PRO A 193 -8.10 22.00 -13.57
C PRO A 193 -7.62 22.84 -14.77
N SER A 194 -6.68 23.75 -14.50
CA SER A 194 -6.05 24.56 -15.53
C SER A 194 -4.83 23.84 -16.10
N LEU A 195 -5.01 23.08 -17.17
CA LEU A 195 -3.92 22.37 -17.84
C LEU A 195 -3.15 23.28 -18.82
N PRO A 196 -1.80 23.18 -18.87
CA PRO A 196 -1.02 23.87 -19.88
C PRO A 196 -1.41 23.39 -21.30
N GLN A 197 -1.61 24.36 -22.23
CA GLN A 197 -1.99 24.05 -23.62
C GLN A 197 -0.78 23.60 -24.46
N ASP A 198 0.38 24.23 -24.23
CA ASP A 198 1.54 24.13 -25.11
C ASP A 198 2.61 23.14 -24.58
N SER A 199 2.36 22.48 -23.47
CA SER A 199 3.32 21.56 -22.85
C SER A 199 2.62 20.33 -22.27
N LEU A 200 3.37 19.22 -22.14
CA LEU A 200 2.95 18.04 -21.38
C LEU A 200 3.48 18.19 -19.94
N SER A 201 2.56 18.37 -19.00
CA SER A 201 2.89 18.45 -17.59
C SER A 201 2.68 17.10 -16.90
N LEU A 202 3.71 16.59 -16.26
CA LEU A 202 3.77 15.29 -15.57
C LEU A 202 4.01 15.48 -14.09
N CYS A 203 3.48 14.60 -13.25
CA CYS A 203 3.69 14.61 -11.80
C CYS A 203 4.33 13.30 -11.33
N TYR A 204 5.47 13.37 -10.67
CA TYR A 204 6.00 12.27 -9.85
C TYR A 204 5.65 12.50 -8.38
N LEU A 205 5.06 11.52 -7.73
CA LEU A 205 4.70 11.55 -6.30
C LEU A 205 5.37 10.43 -5.52
N GLY A 206 5.92 10.74 -4.35
CA GLY A 206 6.33 9.79 -3.31
C GLY A 206 7.83 9.62 -3.15
N ALA A 207 8.24 8.58 -2.41
CA ALA A 207 9.64 8.32 -2.12
C ALA A 207 10.47 8.02 -3.38
N ILE A 208 11.61 8.70 -3.52
CA ILE A 208 12.53 8.55 -4.66
C ILE A 208 13.65 7.58 -4.26
N ASN A 209 13.35 6.29 -4.33
CA ASN A 209 14.19 5.19 -3.86
C ASN A 209 14.57 4.22 -4.99
N ASN A 210 15.16 3.08 -4.63
CA ASN A 210 15.68 2.10 -5.58
C ASN A 210 14.63 1.33 -6.39
N ILE A 211 13.34 1.45 -6.08
CA ILE A 211 12.29 0.75 -6.83
C ILE A 211 11.78 1.53 -8.05
N ILE A 212 12.04 2.85 -8.13
CA ILE A 212 11.64 3.65 -9.28
C ILE A 212 12.47 3.30 -10.52
N ASP A 213 11.83 3.36 -11.67
CA ASP A 213 12.48 3.17 -12.97
C ASP A 213 12.81 4.53 -13.62
N ILE A 214 13.89 5.16 -13.14
CA ILE A 214 14.36 6.45 -13.69
C ILE A 214 14.62 6.36 -15.21
N PRO A 215 15.30 5.30 -15.74
CA PRO A 215 15.44 5.15 -17.18
C PRO A 215 14.11 5.13 -17.94
N GLY A 216 13.10 4.46 -17.42
CA GLY A 216 11.76 4.42 -18.01
C GLY A 216 11.10 5.80 -18.03
N ILE A 217 11.21 6.57 -16.94
CA ILE A 217 10.73 7.97 -16.87
C ILE A 217 11.46 8.83 -17.92
N CYS A 218 12.80 8.72 -18.01
CA CYS A 218 13.60 9.48 -18.97
C CYS A 218 13.30 9.10 -20.42
N SER A 219 13.00 7.83 -20.70
CA SER A 219 12.58 7.42 -22.04
C SER A 219 11.27 8.09 -22.44
N LEU A 220 10.26 8.03 -21.56
CA LEU A 220 8.98 8.72 -21.79
C LEU A 220 9.17 10.22 -22.06
N ILE A 221 10.02 10.89 -21.27
CA ILE A 221 10.30 12.32 -21.43
C ILE A 221 10.95 12.61 -22.78
N ARG A 222 11.99 11.87 -23.17
CA ARG A 222 12.67 12.07 -24.49
C ARG A 222 11.73 11.87 -25.66
N ASP A 223 10.89 10.85 -25.59
CA ASP A 223 9.93 10.53 -26.64
C ASP A 223 8.83 11.59 -26.72
N ALA A 224 8.32 12.06 -25.56
CA ALA A 224 7.31 13.12 -25.51
C ALA A 224 7.85 14.49 -25.93
N ALA A 225 9.12 14.79 -25.63
CA ALA A 225 9.77 16.06 -26.02
C ALA A 225 9.88 16.23 -27.56
N GLN A 226 9.71 15.16 -28.35
CA GLN A 226 9.64 15.25 -29.80
C GLN A 226 8.30 15.84 -30.29
N TYR A 227 7.27 15.84 -29.45
CA TYR A 227 5.93 16.31 -29.79
C TYR A 227 5.61 17.66 -29.15
N ARG A 228 6.00 17.87 -27.89
CA ARG A 228 5.74 19.12 -27.14
C ARG A 228 6.69 19.25 -25.94
N PRO A 229 6.98 20.47 -25.44
CA PRO A 229 7.76 20.69 -24.22
C PRO A 229 7.21 19.87 -23.05
N VAL A 230 8.10 19.32 -22.22
CA VAL A 230 7.73 18.51 -21.06
C VAL A 230 8.09 19.23 -19.76
N LEU A 231 7.10 19.35 -18.86
CA LEU A 231 7.30 19.78 -17.47
C LEU A 231 7.19 18.55 -16.57
N LEU A 232 8.10 18.44 -15.62
CA LEU A 232 8.04 17.38 -14.60
C LEU A 232 8.00 17.99 -13.20
N HIS A 233 6.85 17.89 -12.56
CA HIS A 233 6.67 18.22 -11.15
C HIS A 233 7.08 17.01 -10.30
N ILE A 234 7.95 17.22 -9.30
CA ILE A 234 8.39 16.15 -8.39
C ILE A 234 7.95 16.51 -6.97
N ILE A 235 7.03 15.72 -6.41
CA ILE A 235 6.57 15.81 -5.02
C ILE A 235 7.12 14.60 -4.26
N GLY A 236 8.07 14.81 -3.39
CA GLY A 236 8.70 13.77 -2.57
C GLY A 236 10.19 13.95 -2.39
N ASN A 237 10.76 13.07 -1.56
CA ASN A 237 12.19 13.05 -1.26
C ASN A 237 12.71 11.61 -1.36
N GLY A 238 14.02 11.44 -1.37
CA GLY A 238 14.64 10.12 -1.29
C GLY A 238 16.11 10.11 -1.69
N GLU A 239 16.75 8.96 -1.49
CA GLU A 239 18.19 8.78 -1.73
C GLU A 239 18.62 8.99 -3.20
N ARG A 240 17.67 8.84 -4.16
CA ARG A 240 17.91 8.99 -5.60
C ARG A 240 17.30 10.28 -6.17
N GLN A 241 16.98 11.24 -5.32
CA GLN A 241 16.34 12.51 -5.71
C GLN A 241 17.16 13.27 -6.77
N GLN A 242 18.45 13.51 -6.50
CA GLN A 242 19.30 14.26 -7.41
C GLN A 242 19.47 13.52 -8.74
N GLU A 243 19.59 12.19 -8.70
CA GLU A 243 19.67 11.36 -9.90
C GLU A 243 18.42 11.51 -10.80
N LEU A 244 17.22 11.55 -10.19
CA LEU A 244 15.97 11.73 -10.95
C LEU A 244 15.92 13.13 -11.58
N ILE A 245 16.27 14.18 -10.83
CA ILE A 245 16.28 15.57 -11.31
C ILE A 245 17.22 15.73 -12.50
N ASP A 246 18.49 15.30 -12.34
CA ASP A 246 19.51 15.44 -13.37
C ASP A 246 19.18 14.62 -14.62
N ALA A 247 18.73 13.38 -14.44
CA ALA A 247 18.38 12.50 -15.54
C ALA A 247 17.15 12.99 -16.32
N ALA A 248 16.11 13.49 -15.65
CA ALA A 248 14.92 14.04 -16.28
C ALA A 248 15.22 15.34 -17.05
N SER A 249 16.03 16.22 -16.46
CA SER A 249 16.50 17.44 -17.13
C SER A 249 17.33 17.12 -18.38
N SER A 250 18.25 16.17 -18.28
CA SER A 250 19.05 15.69 -19.42
C SER A 250 18.20 14.99 -20.50
N ALA A 251 17.04 14.46 -20.13
CA ALA A 251 16.07 13.87 -21.06
C ALA A 251 15.18 14.90 -21.77
N GLY A 252 15.27 16.18 -21.39
CA GLY A 252 14.56 17.31 -22.03
C GLY A 252 13.37 17.85 -21.24
N ALA A 253 13.19 17.47 -19.97
CA ALA A 253 12.14 18.05 -19.13
C ALA A 253 12.62 19.34 -18.43
N GLN A 254 11.71 20.31 -18.32
CA GLN A 254 11.83 21.35 -17.30
C GLN A 254 11.36 20.74 -15.98
N VAL A 255 12.27 20.57 -15.01
CA VAL A 255 11.97 19.94 -13.72
C VAL A 255 11.62 21.01 -12.68
N ILE A 256 10.51 20.79 -11.98
CA ILE A 256 10.05 21.62 -10.85
C ILE A 256 10.00 20.71 -9.61
N PHE A 257 10.98 20.88 -8.73
CA PHE A 257 11.09 20.09 -7.51
C PHE A 257 10.40 20.80 -6.35
N HIS A 258 9.42 20.14 -5.73
CA HIS A 258 8.60 20.69 -4.64
C HIS A 258 9.03 20.17 -3.26
N GLY A 259 9.87 19.13 -3.19
CA GLY A 259 10.10 18.44 -1.91
C GLY A 259 8.92 17.60 -1.46
N ALA A 260 8.93 17.21 -0.19
CA ALA A 260 7.82 16.44 0.39
C ALA A 260 6.67 17.39 0.77
N ILE A 261 5.49 17.15 0.20
CA ILE A 261 4.25 17.88 0.50
C ILE A 261 3.28 16.91 1.16
N TYR A 262 2.78 17.26 2.33
CA TYR A 262 1.80 16.46 3.10
C TYR A 262 0.39 17.06 3.02
N ASP A 263 0.30 18.38 2.80
CA ASP A 263 -0.98 19.07 2.66
C ASP A 263 -1.71 18.66 1.37
N ALA A 264 -2.94 18.20 1.52
CA ALA A 264 -3.73 17.67 0.41
C ALA A 264 -4.15 18.77 -0.58
N ALA A 265 -4.43 20.00 -0.10
CA ALA A 265 -4.83 21.10 -0.96
C ALA A 265 -3.65 21.64 -1.78
N GLU A 266 -2.45 21.63 -1.22
CA GLU A 266 -1.24 21.99 -1.94
C GLU A 266 -0.90 20.94 -3.01
N LYS A 267 -0.98 19.64 -2.68
CA LYS A 267 -0.86 18.56 -3.67
C LYS A 267 -1.88 18.68 -4.78
N GLN A 268 -3.14 18.99 -4.45
CA GLN A 268 -4.20 19.17 -5.44
C GLN A 268 -3.86 20.27 -6.43
N ARG A 269 -3.42 21.45 -5.96
CA ARG A 269 -3.05 22.58 -6.84
C ARG A 269 -1.95 22.21 -7.84
N ILE A 270 -0.95 21.43 -7.40
CA ILE A 270 0.11 20.97 -8.31
C ILE A 270 -0.45 19.93 -9.29
N MET A 271 -1.22 18.95 -8.83
CA MET A 271 -1.80 17.91 -9.67
C MET A 271 -2.82 18.44 -10.66
N ASP A 272 -3.51 19.55 -10.34
CA ASP A 272 -4.43 20.23 -11.25
C ASP A 272 -3.72 20.89 -12.44
N SER A 273 -2.42 21.18 -12.33
CA SER A 273 -1.58 21.65 -13.44
C SER A 273 -0.91 20.52 -14.24
N CYS A 274 -1.13 19.27 -13.89
CA CYS A 274 -0.50 18.11 -14.52
C CYS A 274 -1.49 17.31 -15.35
N HIS A 275 -1.06 16.81 -16.51
CA HIS A 275 -1.86 15.93 -17.35
C HIS A 275 -1.89 14.50 -16.82
N PHE A 276 -0.74 13.99 -16.34
CA PHE A 276 -0.59 12.62 -15.87
C PHE A 276 0.34 12.50 -14.67
N GLY A 277 0.01 11.59 -13.77
CA GLY A 277 0.89 11.10 -12.71
C GLY A 277 1.79 9.96 -13.21
N LEU A 278 3.00 9.86 -12.68
CA LEU A 278 3.96 8.81 -13.04
C LEU A 278 3.99 7.70 -11.99
N ASN A 279 3.46 6.53 -12.34
CA ASN A 279 3.55 5.31 -11.55
C ASN A 279 4.52 4.32 -12.22
N ILE A 280 5.74 4.79 -12.47
CA ILE A 280 6.76 4.07 -13.24
C ILE A 280 7.78 3.46 -12.29
N LEU A 281 7.66 2.16 -12.06
CA LEU A 281 8.52 1.35 -11.20
C LEU A 281 9.22 0.26 -12.00
N LYS A 282 10.32 -0.26 -11.47
CA LYS A 282 11.04 -1.39 -12.05
C LYS A 282 10.14 -2.63 -12.11
N ARG A 283 10.17 -3.34 -13.23
CA ARG A 283 9.37 -4.58 -13.42
C ARG A 283 9.71 -5.71 -12.43
N SER A 284 10.85 -5.62 -11.75
CA SER A 284 11.24 -6.59 -10.72
C SER A 284 10.50 -6.44 -9.38
N VAL A 285 9.70 -5.39 -9.24
CA VAL A 285 8.93 -5.12 -8.01
C VAL A 285 7.63 -5.90 -8.06
N CYS A 286 7.35 -6.67 -7.00
CA CYS A 286 6.11 -7.43 -6.85
C CYS A 286 5.08 -6.58 -6.12
N ILE A 287 4.30 -5.78 -6.85
CA ILE A 287 3.26 -4.89 -6.33
C ILE A 287 2.07 -4.91 -7.30
N GLY A 288 0.86 -5.08 -6.80
CA GLY A 288 -0.37 -4.99 -7.62
C GLY A 288 -0.93 -3.58 -7.70
N LEU A 289 -0.92 -2.86 -6.56
CA LEU A 289 -1.37 -1.48 -6.44
C LEU A 289 -0.42 -0.72 -5.52
N THR A 290 -0.13 0.55 -5.82
CA THR A 290 0.71 1.39 -4.95
C THR A 290 -0.13 2.44 -4.22
N MET A 291 0.32 2.84 -3.03
CA MET A 291 -0.27 4.00 -2.32
C MET A 291 -0.29 5.25 -3.19
N LYS A 292 0.76 5.47 -4.01
CA LYS A 292 0.79 6.62 -4.92
C LYS A 292 -0.27 6.54 -6.01
N SER A 293 -0.66 5.34 -6.49
CA SER A 293 -1.78 5.19 -7.44
C SER A 293 -3.07 5.65 -6.79
N VAL A 294 -3.34 5.23 -5.56
CA VAL A 294 -4.53 5.66 -4.81
C VAL A 294 -4.50 7.17 -4.55
N ASP A 295 -3.31 7.73 -4.24
CA ASP A 295 -3.17 9.18 -4.01
C ASP A 295 -3.39 9.97 -5.33
N TYR A 296 -2.90 9.51 -6.47
CA TYR A 296 -3.24 10.11 -7.76
C TYR A 296 -4.74 10.03 -8.06
N PHE A 297 -5.35 8.86 -7.83
CA PHE A 297 -6.78 8.67 -8.11
C PHE A 297 -7.65 9.56 -7.23
N ARG A 298 -7.31 9.72 -5.96
CA ARG A 298 -7.97 10.61 -5.02
C ARG A 298 -7.97 12.07 -5.46
N HIS A 299 -6.91 12.49 -6.14
CA HIS A 299 -6.75 13.83 -6.70
C HIS A 299 -7.25 13.96 -8.16
N GLY A 300 -7.88 12.92 -8.69
CA GLY A 300 -8.41 12.92 -10.05
C GLY A 300 -7.34 12.95 -11.14
N LEU A 301 -6.12 12.50 -10.86
CA LEU A 301 -5.02 12.52 -11.82
C LEU A 301 -4.88 11.17 -12.52
N PRO A 302 -5.09 11.09 -13.86
CA PRO A 302 -4.80 9.90 -14.64
C PRO A 302 -3.31 9.57 -14.58
N ILE A 303 -2.94 8.29 -14.74
CA ILE A 303 -1.55 7.87 -14.56
C ILE A 303 -0.95 7.17 -15.77
N ILE A 304 0.37 7.30 -15.92
CA ILE A 304 1.20 6.47 -16.79
C ILE A 304 1.88 5.43 -15.89
N ASN A 305 1.70 4.16 -16.22
CA ASN A 305 1.95 3.05 -15.32
C ASN A 305 2.85 1.96 -15.92
N THR A 306 3.69 1.34 -15.08
CA THR A 306 4.43 0.11 -15.42
C THR A 306 4.08 -1.07 -14.54
N ILE A 307 3.21 -0.89 -13.54
CA ILE A 307 2.85 -1.93 -12.57
C ILE A 307 1.79 -2.83 -13.21
N PRO A 308 2.05 -4.13 -13.30
CA PRO A 308 1.09 -5.09 -13.83
C PRO A 308 -0.04 -5.38 -12.83
N ALA A 309 -0.91 -6.31 -13.18
CA ALA A 309 -1.99 -6.86 -12.37
C ALA A 309 -3.05 -5.82 -12.01
N ASP A 310 -3.25 -5.52 -10.72
CA ASP A 310 -4.36 -4.68 -10.24
C ASP A 310 -4.37 -3.30 -10.91
N THR A 311 -3.24 -2.58 -10.88
CA THR A 311 -3.17 -1.22 -11.43
C THR A 311 -3.44 -1.24 -12.94
N GLU A 312 -2.77 -2.11 -13.70
CA GLU A 312 -2.96 -2.20 -15.15
C GLU A 312 -4.42 -2.55 -15.50
N ARG A 313 -5.00 -3.54 -14.82
CA ARG A 313 -6.40 -3.94 -15.01
C ARG A 313 -7.37 -2.78 -14.75
N ILE A 314 -7.16 -2.02 -13.66
CA ILE A 314 -7.99 -0.86 -13.33
C ILE A 314 -7.90 0.21 -14.42
N LEU A 315 -6.68 0.53 -14.88
CA LEU A 315 -6.49 1.51 -15.95
C LEU A 315 -7.20 1.11 -17.23
N GLN A 316 -7.04 -0.15 -17.66
CA GLN A 316 -7.64 -0.67 -18.89
C GLN A 316 -9.17 -0.75 -18.79
N THR A 317 -9.70 -1.23 -17.66
CA THR A 317 -11.14 -1.39 -17.46
C THR A 317 -11.88 -0.05 -17.48
N HIS A 318 -11.27 0.99 -16.91
CA HIS A 318 -11.95 2.28 -16.70
C HIS A 318 -11.45 3.40 -17.63
N GLY A 319 -10.42 3.18 -18.42
CA GLY A 319 -9.85 4.19 -19.31
C GLY A 319 -9.32 5.42 -18.54
N ILE A 320 -8.55 5.18 -17.47
CA ILE A 320 -8.07 6.22 -16.54
C ILE A 320 -6.55 6.40 -16.56
N GLY A 321 -5.90 6.01 -17.64
CA GLY A 321 -4.45 6.16 -17.79
C GLY A 321 -3.90 5.23 -18.86
N PHE A 322 -2.59 5.12 -18.91
CA PHE A 322 -1.86 4.37 -19.93
C PHE A 322 -0.78 3.46 -19.31
N THR A 323 -0.56 2.33 -19.95
CA THR A 323 0.62 1.51 -19.70
C THR A 323 1.81 2.06 -20.49
N LEU A 324 2.96 2.24 -19.85
CA LEU A 324 4.18 2.70 -20.53
C LEU A 324 4.63 1.67 -21.56
N GLY A 325 4.70 2.10 -22.82
CA GLY A 325 5.10 1.30 -23.98
C GLY A 325 5.57 2.21 -25.11
N PRO A 326 5.92 1.63 -26.27
CA PRO A 326 6.51 2.37 -27.41
C PRO A 326 5.68 3.57 -27.89
N ASP A 327 4.34 3.43 -27.92
CA ASP A 327 3.44 4.48 -28.40
C ASP A 327 2.92 5.41 -27.31
N CYS A 328 3.29 5.19 -26.05
CA CYS A 328 2.74 5.91 -24.90
C CYS A 328 2.96 7.42 -25.03
N ALA A 329 4.16 7.86 -25.37
CA ALA A 329 4.49 9.28 -25.54
C ALA A 329 3.61 9.96 -26.60
N LYS A 330 3.44 9.33 -27.75
CA LYS A 330 2.57 9.81 -28.82
C LYS A 330 1.11 9.92 -28.36
N LEU A 331 0.60 8.89 -27.68
CA LEU A 331 -0.77 8.85 -27.19
C LEU A 331 -1.02 9.98 -26.16
N VAL A 332 -0.17 10.11 -25.14
CA VAL A 332 -0.38 11.14 -24.10
C VAL A 332 -0.21 12.56 -24.61
N CYS A 333 0.64 12.77 -25.63
CA CYS A 333 0.81 14.06 -26.27
C CYS A 333 -0.34 14.41 -27.23
N SER A 334 -1.12 13.44 -27.73
CA SER A 334 -2.27 13.66 -28.60
C SER A 334 -3.58 13.94 -27.87
N ILE A 335 -3.60 13.77 -26.53
CA ILE A 335 -4.80 14.02 -25.72
C ILE A 335 -5.00 15.53 -25.56
N ASP A 336 -6.18 15.99 -25.94
CA ASP A 336 -6.64 17.35 -25.65
C ASP A 336 -7.12 17.52 -24.21
N ASN A 337 -7.32 18.75 -23.81
CA ASN A 337 -7.73 19.06 -22.44
C ASN A 337 -9.12 18.54 -22.10
N ASP A 338 -10.05 18.50 -23.04
CA ASP A 338 -11.42 18.01 -22.81
C ASP A 338 -11.42 16.50 -22.56
N THR A 339 -10.66 15.76 -23.37
CA THR A 339 -10.45 14.32 -23.20
C THR A 339 -9.76 14.01 -21.85
N ASN A 340 -8.73 14.81 -21.48
CA ASN A 340 -8.07 14.67 -20.19
C ASN A 340 -9.03 14.95 -19.03
N LEU A 341 -9.84 16.00 -19.12
CA LEU A 341 -10.85 16.35 -18.12
C LEU A 341 -11.87 15.22 -17.93
N ALA A 342 -12.37 14.67 -19.03
CA ALA A 342 -13.28 13.51 -18.99
C ALA A 342 -12.60 12.27 -18.36
N MET A 343 -11.31 12.08 -18.61
CA MET A 343 -10.53 11.02 -17.96
C MET A 343 -10.40 11.26 -16.46
N ARG A 344 -10.13 12.48 -16.03
CA ARG A 344 -10.05 12.87 -14.60
C ARG A 344 -11.35 12.60 -13.85
N GLN A 345 -12.50 12.89 -14.48
CA GLN A 345 -13.81 12.58 -13.90
C GLN A 345 -14.00 11.07 -13.68
N ARG A 346 -13.56 10.25 -14.64
CA ARG A 346 -13.56 8.78 -14.48
C ARG A 346 -12.61 8.32 -13.37
N VAL A 347 -11.43 8.95 -13.25
CA VAL A 347 -10.48 8.66 -12.14
C VAL A 347 -11.14 8.88 -10.79
N LEU A 348 -11.80 10.03 -10.59
CA LEU A 348 -12.51 10.32 -9.34
C LEU A 348 -13.64 9.31 -9.08
N ALA A 349 -14.43 8.96 -10.09
CA ALA A 349 -15.49 7.96 -9.95
C ALA A 349 -14.92 6.59 -9.54
N VAL A 350 -13.79 6.20 -10.12
CA VAL A 350 -13.08 4.94 -9.76
C VAL A 350 -12.54 5.02 -8.33
N PHE A 351 -11.97 6.15 -7.92
CA PHE A 351 -11.52 6.34 -6.55
C PHE A 351 -12.68 6.20 -5.56
N GLU A 352 -13.77 6.91 -5.76
CA GLU A 352 -14.93 6.87 -4.86
C GLU A 352 -15.54 5.46 -4.78
N ALA A 353 -15.60 4.75 -5.90
CA ALA A 353 -16.20 3.41 -5.95
C ALA A 353 -15.33 2.29 -5.38
N ASN A 354 -14.00 2.47 -5.31
CA ASN A 354 -13.08 1.37 -4.98
C ASN A 354 -12.10 1.68 -3.85
N PHE A 355 -11.78 2.95 -3.61
CA PHE A 355 -10.66 3.35 -2.74
C PHE A 355 -11.03 4.38 -1.67
N SER A 356 -12.24 4.95 -1.70
CA SER A 356 -12.67 5.84 -0.63
C SER A 356 -12.77 5.09 0.71
N GLU A 357 -12.44 5.76 1.80
CA GLU A 357 -12.46 5.16 3.14
C GLU A 357 -13.82 4.53 3.46
N SER A 358 -14.92 5.14 3.00
CA SER A 358 -16.27 4.64 3.20
C SER A 358 -16.51 3.27 2.53
N VAL A 359 -16.01 3.07 1.32
CA VAL A 359 -16.11 1.80 0.58
C VAL A 359 -15.26 0.72 1.26
N ILE A 360 -14.04 1.07 1.66
CA ILE A 360 -13.16 0.15 2.38
C ILE A 360 -13.76 -0.23 3.74
N GLN A 361 -14.32 0.73 4.48
CA GLN A 361 -15.02 0.48 5.73
C GLN A 361 -16.21 -0.47 5.52
N SER A 362 -17.00 -0.24 4.48
CA SER A 362 -18.14 -1.10 4.16
C SER A 362 -17.72 -2.54 3.82
N ALA A 363 -16.60 -2.71 3.12
CA ALA A 363 -16.05 -4.03 2.82
C ALA A 363 -15.59 -4.75 4.11
N ILE A 364 -14.94 -4.05 5.02
CA ILE A 364 -14.53 -4.57 6.33
C ILE A 364 -15.75 -4.92 7.19
N ASP A 365 -16.76 -4.05 7.26
CA ASP A 365 -18.00 -4.29 8.01
C ASP A 365 -18.71 -5.54 7.49
N GLY A 366 -18.74 -5.76 6.18
CA GLY A 366 -19.27 -6.97 5.55
C GLY A 366 -18.52 -8.24 5.96
N ILE A 367 -17.18 -8.20 5.96
CA ILE A 367 -16.33 -9.32 6.40
C ILE A 367 -16.57 -9.63 7.88
N LEU A 368 -16.61 -8.61 8.73
CA LEU A 368 -16.87 -8.80 10.16
C LEU A 368 -18.25 -9.42 10.40
N THR A 369 -19.26 -8.99 9.64
CA THR A 369 -20.61 -9.58 9.73
C THR A 369 -20.59 -11.06 9.34
N GLU A 370 -19.86 -11.43 8.29
CA GLU A 370 -19.71 -12.81 7.85
C GLU A 370 -18.98 -13.68 8.88
N VAL A 371 -17.87 -13.18 9.45
CA VAL A 371 -17.00 -13.96 10.34
C VAL A 371 -17.56 -14.06 11.76
N VAL A 372 -18.16 -12.96 12.26
CA VAL A 372 -18.52 -12.82 13.68
C VAL A 372 -19.97 -13.21 13.97
N ARG A 373 -20.90 -13.00 13.02
CA ARG A 373 -22.32 -13.32 13.21
C ARG A 373 -22.70 -14.77 12.86
N CYS A 374 -21.79 -15.54 12.25
CA CYS A 374 -22.04 -16.97 11.98
C CYS A 374 -21.85 -17.83 13.26
N VAL A 375 -22.51 -17.42 14.35
CA VAL A 375 -22.64 -18.23 15.59
C VAL A 375 -24.13 -18.41 15.92
#